data_e94076cc290570f2996e1d60d3dbe574
#
_entry.id   e94076cc290570f2996e1d60d3dbe574
#
_cell.length_a   1.000
_cell.length_b   1.000
_cell.length_c   1.000
_cell.angle_alpha   90.00
_cell.angle_beta   90.00
_cell.angle_gamma   90.00
#
_symmetry.space_group_name_H-M   'P 1'
#
loop_
_entity.id
_entity.type
_entity.pdbx_description
1 polymer ?
#
loop_
_entity_poly.entity_id
_entity_poly.type
_entity_poly.pdbx_seq_one_letter_code
_entity_poly.pdbx_strand_id
1 'polypeptide(L)'
;MSNEPKKINRRAFLNQGATLAAGATVLGSTALSYSRIVGANGRISLGHIGIGNRGTELDWIAGRLKDKHNVEMTALCDLWTVNREKAAARNEKYYGRAPRQFKYLEDLLALKDVDAVLISTPEHSHSPVLKLAAEAGKDAYVEKPMGNVLEEAKAARDAVLQRNLIVQVGTQHRSELYPRAAHDVVQSGALGDVSKVEIVWNYHGPRWRGRPEVKQIREEDTDWRKWLMTKPERPFDPQLYFEFRLYKDFSSGIADQWMSHGIDLVHWFTDDHFPRSVVAHGGVYAWHDGRENPDTFHALLEYPKGFLASYSTSFGNDADSFTRYMGKKATLIDIGGEGSPRYKLVEEKGNHEDNPDIDKQRPEKYITLPGDNGLPPTGIGDEDLHHMTNWFECLRSREQPHATVKNGYAHSVACIMAAQSYWAGKRLYWDPTTETVLDHPPGNA
;
A
#
# COMPACT_ATOMS: atom_id res chain seq x y z
N MET A 1 -55.67 4.31 -35.61
CA MET A 1 -55.01 3.00 -35.60
C MET A 1 -54.12 2.96 -34.36
N SER A 2 -54.62 2.28 -33.34
CA SER A 2 -54.03 2.17 -31.99
C SER A 2 -52.98 1.03 -32.00
N ASN A 3 -51.78 1.33 -31.58
CA ASN A 3 -50.76 0.33 -31.31
C ASN A 3 -50.74 0.02 -29.81
N GLU A 4 -51.27 -1.12 -29.43
CA GLU A 4 -51.10 -1.68 -28.11
C GLU A 4 -49.78 -2.45 -27.99
N PRO A 5 -49.05 -2.40 -26.82
CA PRO A 5 -47.84 -3.16 -26.65
C PRO A 5 -48.14 -4.64 -26.35
N LYS A 6 -47.48 -5.55 -27.09
CA LYS A 6 -47.56 -6.98 -26.94
C LYS A 6 -47.00 -7.39 -25.55
N LYS A 7 -47.84 -7.99 -24.72
CA LYS A 7 -47.43 -8.67 -23.47
C LYS A 7 -46.53 -9.86 -23.75
N ILE A 8 -45.29 -9.83 -23.25
CA ILE A 8 -44.36 -10.96 -23.36
C ILE A 8 -44.79 -12.01 -22.31
N ASN A 9 -45.04 -13.22 -22.79
CA ASN A 9 -45.50 -14.34 -21.99
C ASN A 9 -44.32 -14.95 -21.17
N ARG A 10 -44.55 -15.20 -19.90
CA ARG A 10 -43.61 -15.79 -18.92
C ARG A 10 -42.91 -17.07 -19.42
N ARG A 11 -43.56 -17.85 -20.30
CA ARG A 11 -43.01 -19.07 -20.90
C ARG A 11 -41.98 -18.79 -21.99
N ALA A 12 -42.09 -17.67 -22.72
CA ALA A 12 -41.10 -17.26 -23.72
C ALA A 12 -39.80 -16.74 -23.07
N PHE A 13 -39.91 -16.14 -21.90
CA PHE A 13 -38.75 -15.69 -21.11
C PHE A 13 -37.91 -16.85 -20.55
N LEU A 14 -38.55 -17.94 -20.17
CA LEU A 14 -37.88 -19.13 -19.62
C LEU A 14 -37.21 -20.01 -20.69
N ASN A 15 -37.67 -19.98 -21.93
CA ASN A 15 -37.06 -20.75 -23.03
C ASN A 15 -35.86 -20.06 -23.72
N GLN A 16 -35.66 -18.76 -23.52
CA GLN A 16 -34.44 -18.07 -23.95
C GLN A 16 -33.30 -18.18 -22.93
N GLY A 17 -33.55 -18.63 -21.70
CA GLY A 17 -32.56 -18.88 -20.68
C GLY A 17 -31.78 -20.20 -20.80
N ALA A 18 -32.23 -21.13 -21.66
CA ALA A 18 -31.66 -22.48 -21.68
C ALA A 18 -30.48 -22.66 -22.68
N THR A 19 -30.13 -21.67 -23.49
CA THR A 19 -29.03 -21.76 -24.48
C THR A 19 -27.77 -21.00 -24.07
N LEU A 20 -27.70 -20.46 -22.85
CA LEU A 20 -26.52 -19.77 -22.30
C LEU A 20 -25.82 -20.56 -21.15
N ALA A 21 -26.15 -21.82 -20.98
CA ALA A 21 -25.65 -22.64 -19.86
C ALA A 21 -24.25 -23.27 -20.08
N ALA A 22 -23.54 -22.96 -21.17
CA ALA A 22 -22.19 -23.49 -21.42
C ALA A 22 -21.06 -22.49 -21.21
N GLY A 23 -21.35 -21.22 -20.80
CA GLY A 23 -20.35 -20.20 -20.48
C GLY A 23 -20.33 -19.76 -19.01
N ALA A 24 -21.13 -20.41 -18.14
CA ALA A 24 -21.48 -19.89 -16.82
C ALA A 24 -20.60 -20.36 -15.65
N THR A 25 -19.51 -21.09 -15.89
CA THR A 25 -18.68 -21.61 -14.78
C THR A 25 -17.62 -20.62 -14.26
N VAL A 26 -17.36 -19.51 -14.94
CA VAL A 26 -16.43 -18.47 -14.49
C VAL A 26 -17.13 -17.27 -13.85
N LEU A 27 -18.42 -17.05 -14.12
CA LEU A 27 -19.21 -15.94 -13.56
C LEU A 27 -19.90 -16.26 -12.22
N GLY A 28 -19.86 -17.51 -11.78
CA GLY A 28 -20.58 -17.95 -10.58
C GLY A 28 -19.98 -17.47 -9.26
N SER A 29 -18.67 -17.21 -9.21
CA SER A 29 -18.00 -16.73 -7.98
C SER A 29 -18.22 -15.24 -7.74
N THR A 30 -18.29 -14.42 -8.80
CA THR A 30 -18.54 -12.97 -8.70
C THR A 30 -19.99 -12.64 -8.35
N ALA A 31 -20.95 -13.37 -8.90
CA ALA A 31 -22.36 -13.17 -8.59
C ALA A 31 -22.74 -13.55 -7.13
N LEU A 32 -22.07 -14.55 -6.56
CA LEU A 32 -22.23 -14.94 -5.16
C LEU A 32 -21.60 -13.92 -4.18
N SER A 33 -20.50 -13.27 -4.57
CA SER A 33 -19.91 -12.15 -3.83
C SER A 33 -20.83 -10.93 -3.85
N TYR A 34 -21.40 -10.60 -4.99
CA TYR A 34 -22.33 -9.48 -5.16
C TYR A 34 -23.61 -9.62 -4.31
N SER A 35 -24.18 -10.82 -4.27
CA SER A 35 -25.39 -11.07 -3.49
C SER A 35 -25.17 -11.01 -1.97
N ARG A 36 -23.92 -11.12 -1.50
CA ARG A 36 -23.58 -11.07 -0.07
C ARG A 36 -23.42 -9.65 0.45
N ILE A 37 -22.84 -8.74 -0.35
CA ILE A 37 -22.64 -7.33 0.05
C ILE A 37 -24.00 -6.60 0.06
N VAL A 38 -24.88 -6.96 -0.83
CA VAL A 38 -26.27 -6.44 -0.92
C VAL A 38 -27.27 -7.30 -0.12
N GLY A 39 -26.77 -8.23 0.71
CA GLY A 39 -27.62 -9.09 1.55
C GLY A 39 -28.50 -8.33 2.55
N ALA A 40 -29.49 -8.99 3.12
CA ALA A 40 -30.64 -8.42 3.85
C ALA A 40 -30.34 -7.37 4.93
N ASN A 41 -29.10 -7.19 5.39
CA ASN A 41 -28.69 -6.16 6.35
C ASN A 41 -27.62 -5.19 5.85
N GLY A 42 -27.08 -5.33 4.63
CA GLY A 42 -26.03 -4.44 4.07
C GLY A 42 -24.75 -4.35 4.90
N ARG A 43 -24.53 -5.23 5.88
CA ARG A 43 -23.34 -5.24 6.73
C ARG A 43 -22.17 -5.89 6.01
N ILE A 44 -20.99 -5.24 6.07
CA ILE A 44 -19.74 -5.83 5.64
C ILE A 44 -19.10 -6.55 6.81
N SER A 45 -18.85 -7.84 6.65
CA SER A 45 -18.20 -8.70 7.63
C SER A 45 -16.71 -8.79 7.35
N LEU A 46 -15.89 -8.31 8.29
CA LEU A 46 -14.44 -8.23 8.15
C LEU A 46 -13.74 -9.37 8.90
N GLY A 47 -12.70 -9.90 8.27
CA GLY A 47 -11.66 -10.69 8.92
C GLY A 47 -10.38 -9.87 9.06
N HIS A 48 -9.57 -10.10 10.10
CA HIS A 48 -8.28 -9.45 10.25
C HIS A 48 -7.17 -10.47 10.44
N ILE A 49 -6.12 -10.41 9.64
CA ILE A 49 -4.98 -11.35 9.61
C ILE A 49 -3.70 -10.60 9.95
N GLY A 50 -3.05 -10.99 11.06
CA GLY A 50 -1.83 -10.36 11.57
C GLY A 50 -2.12 -9.08 12.37
N ILE A 51 -2.25 -9.19 13.71
CA ILE A 51 -2.78 -8.11 14.54
C ILE A 51 -1.70 -7.59 15.49
N GLY A 52 -0.56 -7.21 14.90
CA GLY A 52 0.52 -6.51 15.59
C GLY A 52 0.21 -5.03 15.81
N ASN A 53 1.26 -4.19 15.86
CA ASN A 53 1.10 -2.75 16.10
C ASN A 53 0.22 -2.09 15.04
N ARG A 54 0.55 -2.26 13.76
CA ARG A 54 -0.24 -1.67 12.67
C ARG A 54 -1.65 -2.26 12.62
N GLY A 55 -1.79 -3.56 12.86
CA GLY A 55 -3.11 -4.19 12.97
C GLY A 55 -3.96 -3.61 14.10
N THR A 56 -3.34 -3.21 15.23
CA THR A 56 -4.03 -2.52 16.32
C THR A 56 -4.59 -1.17 15.88
N GLU A 57 -3.83 -0.41 15.09
CA GLU A 57 -4.28 0.86 14.51
C GLU A 57 -5.42 0.65 13.53
N LEU A 58 -5.32 -0.34 12.64
CA LEU A 58 -6.38 -0.68 11.68
C LEU A 58 -7.69 -1.13 12.37
N ASP A 59 -7.61 -1.90 13.47
CA ASP A 59 -8.79 -2.23 14.30
C ASP A 59 -9.47 -0.96 14.84
N TRP A 60 -8.67 0.00 15.32
CA TRP A 60 -9.19 1.27 15.83
C TRP A 60 -9.85 2.10 14.73
N ILE A 61 -9.24 2.18 13.55
CA ILE A 61 -9.78 2.90 12.39
C ILE A 61 -11.11 2.27 11.95
N ALA A 62 -11.14 0.94 11.76
CA ALA A 62 -12.35 0.22 11.38
C ALA A 62 -13.46 0.38 12.43
N GLY A 63 -13.09 0.32 13.73
CA GLY A 63 -14.01 0.53 14.85
C GLY A 63 -14.62 1.92 14.88
N ARG A 64 -13.87 2.97 14.53
CA ARG A 64 -14.40 4.35 14.41
C ARG A 64 -15.36 4.53 13.25
N LEU A 65 -15.16 3.78 12.18
CA LEU A 65 -15.95 3.88 10.95
C LEU A 65 -17.14 2.92 10.92
N LYS A 66 -17.27 2.04 11.92
CA LYS A 66 -18.22 0.91 11.93
C LYS A 66 -19.67 1.31 11.67
N ASP A 67 -20.15 2.35 12.34
CA ASP A 67 -21.55 2.78 12.25
C ASP A 67 -21.82 3.51 10.92
N LYS A 68 -20.89 4.36 10.49
CA LYS A 68 -20.97 5.10 9.22
C LYS A 68 -21.04 4.17 8.02
N HIS A 69 -20.22 3.11 8.04
CA HIS A 69 -20.08 2.20 6.89
C HIS A 69 -20.75 0.83 7.12
N ASN A 70 -21.46 0.64 8.25
CA ASN A 70 -22.09 -0.63 8.62
C ASN A 70 -21.14 -1.83 8.42
N VAL A 71 -20.00 -1.79 9.11
CA VAL A 71 -18.99 -2.84 9.09
C VAL A 71 -18.83 -3.49 10.46
N GLU A 72 -18.46 -4.75 10.50
CA GLU A 72 -18.22 -5.49 11.74
C GLU A 72 -16.98 -6.38 11.60
N MET A 73 -16.08 -6.34 12.58
CA MET A 73 -14.97 -7.29 12.69
C MET A 73 -15.51 -8.60 13.28
N THR A 74 -15.65 -9.62 12.45
CA THR A 74 -16.29 -10.89 12.83
C THR A 74 -15.31 -12.03 13.05
N ALA A 75 -14.08 -11.90 12.54
CA ALA A 75 -13.04 -12.92 12.65
C ALA A 75 -11.65 -12.29 12.77
N LEU A 76 -10.80 -12.89 13.60
CA LEU A 76 -9.42 -12.47 13.83
C LEU A 76 -8.49 -13.66 13.65
N CYS A 77 -7.32 -13.42 13.05
CA CYS A 77 -6.27 -14.43 12.91
C CYS A 77 -4.90 -13.83 13.26
N ASP A 78 -4.23 -14.43 14.21
CA ASP A 78 -2.82 -14.15 14.52
C ASP A 78 -2.18 -15.43 15.06
N LEU A 79 -0.94 -15.69 14.70
CA LEU A 79 -0.22 -16.87 15.17
C LEU A 79 0.12 -16.77 16.66
N TRP A 80 0.41 -15.56 17.15
CA TRP A 80 0.70 -15.35 18.56
C TRP A 80 -0.59 -15.17 19.38
N THR A 81 -0.80 -16.05 20.34
CA THR A 81 -2.01 -16.09 21.17
C THR A 81 -2.29 -14.75 21.87
N VAL A 82 -1.25 -14.09 22.39
CA VAL A 82 -1.39 -12.80 23.10
C VAL A 82 -1.96 -11.69 22.20
N ASN A 83 -1.49 -11.61 20.95
CA ASN A 83 -2.04 -10.64 19.98
C ASN A 83 -3.51 -10.92 19.71
N ARG A 84 -3.85 -12.18 19.51
CA ARG A 84 -5.21 -12.63 19.19
C ARG A 84 -6.20 -12.31 20.31
N GLU A 85 -5.82 -12.60 21.56
CA GLU A 85 -6.65 -12.32 22.74
C GLU A 85 -6.82 -10.81 22.99
N LYS A 86 -5.73 -10.04 22.90
CA LYS A 86 -5.78 -8.58 23.00
C LYS A 86 -6.67 -7.95 21.92
N ALA A 87 -6.57 -8.44 20.70
CA ALA A 87 -7.39 -7.97 19.59
C ALA A 87 -8.87 -8.34 19.79
N ALA A 88 -9.17 -9.54 20.26
CA ALA A 88 -10.54 -9.95 20.55
C ALA A 88 -11.18 -9.06 21.61
N ALA A 89 -10.51 -8.82 22.73
CA ALA A 89 -10.99 -7.94 23.80
C ALA A 89 -11.16 -6.49 23.34
N ARG A 90 -10.29 -5.99 22.46
CA ARG A 90 -10.39 -4.65 21.86
C ARG A 90 -11.60 -4.55 20.93
N ASN A 91 -11.75 -5.49 20.02
CA ASN A 91 -12.85 -5.49 19.06
C ASN A 91 -14.21 -5.73 19.74
N GLU A 92 -14.27 -6.52 20.82
CA GLU A 92 -15.48 -6.64 21.63
C GLU A 92 -15.95 -5.30 22.17
N LYS A 93 -15.04 -4.44 22.62
CA LYS A 93 -15.38 -3.06 23.07
C LYS A 93 -15.90 -2.19 21.94
N TYR A 94 -15.41 -2.37 20.71
CA TYR A 94 -15.86 -1.58 19.55
C TYR A 94 -17.23 -2.07 19.05
N TYR A 95 -17.43 -3.38 18.95
CA TYR A 95 -18.57 -3.97 18.25
C TYR A 95 -19.63 -4.58 19.18
N GLY A 96 -19.37 -4.61 20.50
CA GLY A 96 -20.29 -5.22 21.49
C GLY A 96 -20.32 -6.74 21.50
N ARG A 97 -19.49 -7.39 20.66
CA ARG A 97 -19.34 -8.84 20.57
C ARG A 97 -17.90 -9.19 20.21
N ALA A 98 -17.35 -10.21 20.88
CA ALA A 98 -16.02 -10.72 20.56
C ALA A 98 -16.03 -11.41 19.19
N PRO A 99 -15.06 -11.08 18.29
CA PRO A 99 -14.88 -11.80 17.04
C PRO A 99 -14.44 -13.26 17.27
N ARG A 100 -14.72 -14.12 16.31
CA ARG A 100 -14.16 -15.48 16.28
C ARG A 100 -12.64 -15.41 16.14
N GLN A 101 -11.93 -16.27 16.85
CA GLN A 101 -10.47 -16.27 16.88
C GLN A 101 -9.90 -17.50 16.18
N PHE A 102 -8.93 -17.29 15.31
CA PHE A 102 -8.26 -18.35 14.56
C PHE A 102 -6.73 -18.21 14.72
N LYS A 103 -6.04 -19.33 14.87
CA LYS A 103 -4.57 -19.37 14.82
C LYS A 103 -4.07 -19.38 13.38
N TYR A 104 -4.78 -20.05 12.48
CA TYR A 104 -4.37 -20.24 11.10
C TYR A 104 -5.26 -19.44 10.15
N LEU A 105 -4.63 -18.81 9.17
CA LEU A 105 -5.32 -17.97 8.19
C LEU A 105 -6.24 -18.76 7.27
N GLU A 106 -5.91 -20.02 6.99
CA GLU A 106 -6.71 -20.91 6.17
C GLU A 106 -8.12 -21.11 6.77
N ASP A 107 -8.21 -21.23 8.10
CA ASP A 107 -9.49 -21.39 8.81
C ASP A 107 -10.34 -20.12 8.72
N LEU A 108 -9.73 -18.94 8.82
CA LEU A 108 -10.43 -17.67 8.64
C LEU A 108 -10.89 -17.50 7.20
N LEU A 109 -10.02 -17.76 6.23
CA LEU A 109 -10.32 -17.60 4.81
C LEU A 109 -11.42 -18.56 4.31
N ALA A 110 -11.57 -19.73 4.95
CA ALA A 110 -12.63 -20.68 4.66
C ALA A 110 -14.04 -20.20 5.09
N LEU A 111 -14.14 -19.16 5.92
CA LEU A 111 -15.41 -18.65 6.41
C LEU A 111 -16.21 -18.02 5.26
N LYS A 112 -17.41 -18.51 5.05
CA LYS A 112 -18.29 -18.01 3.98
C LYS A 112 -18.97 -16.69 4.31
N ASP A 113 -19.04 -16.35 5.58
CA ASP A 113 -19.67 -15.15 6.14
C ASP A 113 -18.67 -14.02 6.43
N VAL A 114 -17.42 -14.13 5.99
CA VAL A 114 -16.45 -13.05 5.93
C VAL A 114 -16.38 -12.53 4.48
N ASP A 115 -16.66 -11.25 4.28
CA ASP A 115 -16.70 -10.61 2.95
C ASP A 115 -15.31 -10.14 2.51
N ALA A 116 -14.58 -9.49 3.41
CA ALA A 116 -13.28 -8.89 3.12
C ALA A 116 -12.31 -9.06 4.29
N VAL A 117 -11.00 -8.95 4.02
CA VAL A 117 -9.96 -9.12 5.03
C VAL A 117 -9.00 -7.94 5.10
N LEU A 118 -8.60 -7.57 6.33
CA LEU A 118 -7.44 -6.72 6.60
C LEU A 118 -6.22 -7.61 6.72
N ILE A 119 -5.12 -7.27 6.04
CA ILE A 119 -3.84 -8.01 6.08
C ILE A 119 -2.78 -7.05 6.58
N SER A 120 -2.29 -7.25 7.81
CA SER A 120 -1.24 -6.45 8.44
C SER A 120 -0.19 -7.33 9.13
N THR A 121 0.11 -8.43 8.48
CA THR A 121 1.18 -9.36 8.83
C THR A 121 2.57 -8.73 8.61
N PRO A 122 3.69 -9.40 8.93
CA PRO A 122 5.02 -8.94 8.52
C PRO A 122 5.18 -8.87 7.00
N GLU A 123 6.03 -7.97 6.52
CA GLU A 123 6.19 -7.61 5.11
C GLU A 123 6.44 -8.78 4.16
N HIS A 124 7.27 -9.77 4.59
CA HIS A 124 7.55 -10.97 3.80
C HIS A 124 6.32 -11.83 3.51
N SER A 125 5.23 -11.61 4.22
CA SER A 125 4.01 -12.40 4.11
C SER A 125 2.83 -11.66 3.46
N HIS A 126 2.94 -10.34 3.19
CA HIS A 126 1.84 -9.56 2.59
C HIS A 126 1.35 -10.18 1.28
N SER A 127 2.25 -10.37 0.31
CA SER A 127 1.89 -10.94 -0.99
C SER A 127 1.41 -12.38 -0.92
N PRO A 128 2.08 -13.31 -0.21
CA PRO A 128 1.58 -14.66 -0.04
C PRO A 128 0.18 -14.72 0.58
N VAL A 129 -0.07 -13.93 1.64
CA VAL A 129 -1.38 -13.89 2.31
C VAL A 129 -2.44 -13.25 1.41
N LEU A 130 -2.10 -12.17 0.69
CA LEU A 130 -3.01 -11.54 -0.28
C LEU A 130 -3.41 -12.51 -1.39
N LYS A 131 -2.45 -13.30 -1.90
CA LYS A 131 -2.73 -14.33 -2.91
C LYS A 131 -3.73 -15.37 -2.38
N LEU A 132 -3.51 -15.87 -1.16
CA LEU A 132 -4.43 -16.85 -0.53
C LEU A 132 -5.83 -16.24 -0.27
N ALA A 133 -5.90 -14.99 0.18
CA ALA A 133 -7.16 -14.27 0.34
C ALA A 133 -7.90 -14.12 -1.00
N ALA A 134 -7.17 -13.76 -2.06
CA ALA A 134 -7.74 -13.67 -3.40
C ALA A 134 -8.24 -15.04 -3.90
N GLU A 135 -7.48 -16.12 -3.70
CA GLU A 135 -7.87 -17.48 -4.05
C GLU A 135 -9.13 -17.93 -3.31
N ALA A 136 -9.31 -17.48 -2.06
CA ALA A 136 -10.53 -17.68 -1.27
C ALA A 136 -11.69 -16.76 -1.67
N GLY A 137 -11.50 -15.88 -2.66
CA GLY A 137 -12.53 -14.96 -3.16
C GLY A 137 -12.83 -13.80 -2.21
N LYS A 138 -11.88 -13.39 -1.36
CA LYS A 138 -12.03 -12.29 -0.42
C LYS A 138 -11.49 -10.99 -1.01
N ASP A 139 -12.27 -9.92 -0.91
CA ASP A 139 -11.74 -8.57 -1.07
C ASP A 139 -10.73 -8.29 0.06
N ALA A 140 -9.77 -7.37 -0.13
CA ALA A 140 -8.74 -7.17 0.88
C ALA A 140 -8.28 -5.70 1.01
N TYR A 141 -7.88 -5.36 2.21
CA TYR A 141 -6.93 -4.30 2.50
C TYR A 141 -5.60 -4.96 2.85
N VAL A 142 -4.52 -4.60 2.20
CA VAL A 142 -3.19 -5.13 2.51
C VAL A 142 -2.22 -4.00 2.83
N GLU A 143 -1.48 -4.12 3.93
CA GLU A 143 -0.48 -3.13 4.29
C GLU A 143 0.66 -3.06 3.27
N LYS A 144 1.29 -1.87 3.20
CA LYS A 144 2.48 -1.62 2.38
C LYS A 144 3.77 -2.11 3.09
N PRO A 145 4.82 -2.45 2.31
CA PRO A 145 4.77 -2.67 0.86
C PRO A 145 3.89 -3.87 0.55
N MET A 146 3.24 -3.86 -0.60
CA MET A 146 2.40 -5.00 -1.00
C MET A 146 3.20 -6.31 -1.07
N GLY A 147 4.48 -6.21 -1.41
CA GLY A 147 5.40 -7.34 -1.41
C GLY A 147 6.87 -6.91 -1.46
N ASN A 148 7.76 -7.78 -0.99
CA ASN A 148 9.21 -7.61 -1.02
C ASN A 148 9.94 -8.71 -1.83
N VAL A 149 9.18 -9.59 -2.47
CA VAL A 149 9.66 -10.59 -3.43
C VAL A 149 8.86 -10.44 -4.71
N LEU A 150 9.55 -10.24 -5.84
CA LEU A 150 8.93 -9.89 -7.12
C LEU A 150 7.90 -10.91 -7.59
N GLU A 151 8.27 -12.19 -7.57
CA GLU A 151 7.41 -13.27 -8.04
C GLU A 151 6.15 -13.44 -7.18
N GLU A 152 6.28 -13.24 -5.87
CA GLU A 152 5.16 -13.29 -4.94
C GLU A 152 4.22 -12.09 -5.14
N ALA A 153 4.77 -10.89 -5.32
CA ALA A 153 4.00 -9.68 -5.59
C ALA A 153 3.24 -9.78 -6.92
N LYS A 154 3.89 -10.30 -7.97
CA LYS A 154 3.27 -10.58 -9.27
C LYS A 154 2.13 -11.59 -9.14
N ALA A 155 2.38 -12.72 -8.47
CA ALA A 155 1.37 -13.76 -8.28
C ALA A 155 0.15 -13.26 -7.48
N ALA A 156 0.37 -12.43 -6.46
CA ALA A 156 -0.72 -11.82 -5.69
C ALA A 156 -1.55 -10.84 -6.52
N ARG A 157 -0.89 -9.93 -7.27
CA ARG A 157 -1.56 -9.02 -8.21
C ARG A 157 -2.43 -9.78 -9.21
N ASP A 158 -1.86 -10.79 -9.84
CA ASP A 158 -2.53 -11.56 -10.90
C ASP A 158 -3.74 -12.33 -10.33
N ALA A 159 -3.61 -12.91 -9.13
CA ALA A 159 -4.73 -13.59 -8.45
C ALA A 159 -5.89 -12.63 -8.14
N VAL A 160 -5.59 -11.40 -7.73
CA VAL A 160 -6.60 -10.35 -7.47
C VAL A 160 -7.28 -9.93 -8.77
N LEU A 161 -6.50 -9.62 -9.81
CA LEU A 161 -7.04 -9.17 -11.11
C LEU A 161 -7.88 -10.25 -11.79
N GLN A 162 -7.44 -11.51 -11.76
CA GLN A 162 -8.16 -12.63 -12.35
C GLN A 162 -9.57 -12.79 -11.74
N ARG A 163 -9.74 -12.43 -10.47
CA ARG A 163 -11.01 -12.59 -9.74
C ARG A 163 -11.82 -11.30 -9.63
N ASN A 164 -11.31 -10.21 -10.18
CA ASN A 164 -11.94 -8.88 -10.13
C ASN A 164 -12.30 -8.47 -8.67
N LEU A 165 -11.35 -8.67 -7.76
CA LEU A 165 -11.52 -8.33 -6.36
C LEU A 165 -11.17 -6.87 -6.09
N ILE A 166 -11.81 -6.29 -5.06
CA ILE A 166 -11.51 -4.96 -4.59
C ILE A 166 -10.39 -5.05 -3.57
N VAL A 167 -9.20 -4.60 -3.96
CA VAL A 167 -8.04 -4.59 -3.08
C VAL A 167 -7.49 -3.19 -2.94
N GLN A 168 -7.41 -2.70 -1.71
CA GLN A 168 -6.72 -1.47 -1.36
C GLN A 168 -5.39 -1.77 -0.68
N VAL A 169 -4.33 -1.13 -1.15
CA VAL A 169 -2.99 -1.22 -0.55
C VAL A 169 -2.79 -0.05 0.43
N GLY A 170 -2.15 -0.29 1.57
CA GLY A 170 -1.98 0.65 2.68
C GLY A 170 -1.04 1.85 2.38
N THR A 171 -1.13 2.43 1.18
CA THR A 171 -0.46 3.71 0.82
C THR A 171 -1.45 4.87 0.99
N GLN A 172 -1.72 5.23 2.25
CA GLN A 172 -2.78 6.13 2.67
C GLN A 172 -2.69 7.55 2.09
N HIS A 173 -1.48 8.02 1.75
CA HIS A 173 -1.28 9.35 1.15
C HIS A 173 -2.09 9.59 -0.14
N ARG A 174 -2.46 8.54 -0.88
CA ARG A 174 -3.35 8.65 -2.04
C ARG A 174 -4.79 9.07 -1.68
N SER A 175 -5.18 8.95 -0.43
CA SER A 175 -6.51 9.32 0.06
C SER A 175 -6.53 10.64 0.82
N GLU A 176 -5.37 11.22 1.10
CA GLU A 176 -5.24 12.49 1.80
C GLU A 176 -5.62 13.66 0.90
N LEU A 177 -6.23 14.68 1.49
CA LEU A 177 -6.76 15.80 0.74
C LEU A 177 -5.67 16.65 0.08
N TYR A 178 -4.57 16.95 0.81
CA TYR A 178 -3.48 17.76 0.26
C TYR A 178 -2.69 17.06 -0.85
N PRO A 179 -2.29 15.79 -0.73
CA PRO A 179 -1.70 15.05 -1.85
C PRO A 179 -2.62 14.99 -3.08
N ARG A 180 -3.94 14.86 -2.88
CA ARG A 180 -4.91 14.89 -3.99
C ARG A 180 -4.94 16.24 -4.68
N ALA A 181 -4.99 17.33 -3.92
CA ALA A 181 -4.93 18.68 -4.48
C ALA A 181 -3.58 18.94 -5.18
N ALA A 182 -2.47 18.44 -4.62
CA ALA A 182 -1.15 18.53 -5.24
C ALA A 182 -1.08 17.74 -6.54
N HIS A 183 -1.64 16.53 -6.58
CA HIS A 183 -1.76 15.72 -7.78
C HIS A 183 -2.50 16.50 -8.89
N ASP A 184 -3.65 17.14 -8.58
CA ASP A 184 -4.40 17.89 -9.55
C ASP A 184 -3.60 19.08 -10.12
N VAL A 185 -2.77 19.73 -9.29
CA VAL A 185 -1.83 20.78 -9.73
C VAL A 185 -0.78 20.21 -10.67
N VAL A 186 -0.20 19.05 -10.38
CA VAL A 186 0.75 18.40 -11.28
C VAL A 186 0.10 18.02 -12.61
N GLN A 187 -1.08 17.41 -12.57
CA GLN A 187 -1.83 17.01 -13.76
C GLN A 187 -2.30 18.20 -14.61
N SER A 188 -2.46 19.39 -14.03
CA SER A 188 -2.76 20.61 -14.80
C SER A 188 -1.60 21.08 -15.69
N GLY A 189 -0.41 20.47 -15.57
CA GLY A 189 0.80 20.87 -16.29
C GLY A 189 1.49 22.09 -15.70
N ALA A 190 1.16 22.48 -14.46
CA ALA A 190 1.76 23.64 -13.79
C ALA A 190 3.26 23.52 -13.61
N LEU A 191 3.79 22.31 -13.44
CA LEU A 191 5.23 22.06 -13.34
C LEU A 191 5.94 22.04 -14.71
N GLY A 192 5.23 21.86 -15.81
CA GLY A 192 5.83 21.45 -17.08
C GLY A 192 6.38 20.02 -16.99
N ASP A 193 7.33 19.68 -17.86
CA ASP A 193 7.99 18.36 -17.80
C ASP A 193 8.80 18.26 -16.51
N VAL A 194 8.50 17.28 -15.67
CA VAL A 194 9.31 16.97 -14.50
C VAL A 194 10.64 16.36 -14.96
N SER A 195 11.75 16.89 -14.48
CA SER A 195 13.10 16.41 -14.79
C SER A 195 13.77 15.71 -13.61
N LYS A 196 13.36 16.05 -12.39
CA LYS A 196 13.95 15.51 -11.17
C LYS A 196 12.93 15.45 -10.04
N VAL A 197 13.02 14.40 -9.22
CA VAL A 197 12.32 14.30 -7.93
C VAL A 197 13.34 14.03 -6.85
N GLU A 198 13.23 14.70 -5.71
CA GLU A 198 14.07 14.48 -4.53
C GLU A 198 13.18 14.12 -3.35
N ILE A 199 13.51 13.02 -2.69
CA ILE A 199 12.84 12.55 -1.47
C ILE A 199 13.92 12.38 -0.41
N VAL A 200 13.83 13.16 0.66
CA VAL A 200 14.70 13.06 1.83
C VAL A 200 13.82 12.80 3.04
N TRP A 201 14.11 11.73 3.76
CA TRP A 201 13.37 11.38 4.97
C TRP A 201 14.34 10.86 6.04
N ASN A 202 14.76 11.74 6.94
CA ASN A 202 15.73 11.44 7.98
C ASN A 202 15.05 11.17 9.33
N TYR A 203 15.74 10.46 10.20
CA TYR A 203 15.26 10.11 11.54
C TYR A 203 16.46 9.88 12.47
N HIS A 204 16.36 10.28 13.71
CA HIS A 204 17.38 9.98 14.71
C HIS A 204 16.91 8.88 15.66
N GLY A 205 17.51 7.70 15.58
CA GLY A 205 17.26 6.61 16.51
C GLY A 205 17.44 5.20 15.92
N PRO A 206 17.60 4.18 16.77
CA PRO A 206 17.74 2.78 16.36
C PRO A 206 16.37 2.21 15.97
N ARG A 207 15.79 2.71 14.90
CA ARG A 207 14.44 2.35 14.43
C ARG A 207 14.26 0.82 14.38
N TRP A 208 13.09 0.35 14.81
CA TRP A 208 12.63 -1.05 14.85
C TRP A 208 13.34 -1.95 15.87
N ARG A 209 14.36 -1.49 16.59
CA ARG A 209 15.02 -2.22 17.66
C ARG A 209 14.36 -1.94 19.02
N GLY A 210 14.51 -2.87 19.97
CA GLY A 210 14.08 -2.69 21.35
C GLY A 210 12.61 -2.99 21.62
N ARG A 211 12.01 -3.90 20.87
CA ARG A 211 10.62 -4.32 21.06
C ARG A 211 10.46 -5.09 22.37
N PRO A 212 9.64 -4.62 23.31
CA PRO A 212 9.49 -5.30 24.60
C PRO A 212 8.87 -6.69 24.48
N GLU A 213 8.11 -6.95 23.43
CA GLU A 213 7.47 -8.22 23.16
C GLU A 213 8.47 -9.36 22.90
N VAL A 214 9.70 -9.04 22.48
CA VAL A 214 10.79 -10.01 22.30
C VAL A 214 11.05 -10.84 23.56
N LYS A 215 10.88 -10.25 24.75
CA LYS A 215 11.05 -10.94 26.03
C LYS A 215 9.80 -11.70 26.50
N GLN A 216 8.69 -11.56 25.81
CA GLN A 216 7.41 -12.11 26.22
C GLN A 216 7.03 -13.36 25.44
N ILE A 217 7.41 -13.44 24.15
CA ILE A 217 7.03 -14.53 23.28
C ILE A 217 7.89 -15.77 23.55
N ARG A 218 7.24 -16.92 23.56
CA ARG A 218 7.89 -18.25 23.58
C ARG A 218 7.46 -18.99 22.33
N GLU A 219 8.26 -20.00 21.92
CA GLU A 219 7.98 -20.75 20.70
C GLU A 219 6.62 -21.45 20.75
N GLU A 220 6.25 -21.99 21.91
CA GLU A 220 4.97 -22.67 22.13
C GLU A 220 3.74 -21.75 22.02
N ASP A 221 3.90 -20.41 22.17
CA ASP A 221 2.81 -19.44 22.09
C ASP A 221 2.44 -19.06 20.67
N THR A 222 3.23 -19.49 19.68
CA THR A 222 3.06 -19.15 18.25
C THR A 222 3.16 -20.40 17.37
N ASP A 223 3.30 -20.22 16.07
CA ASP A 223 3.70 -21.26 15.11
C ASP A 223 4.80 -20.67 14.23
N TRP A 224 6.05 -20.93 14.62
CA TRP A 224 7.23 -20.39 13.94
C TRP A 224 7.31 -20.81 12.48
N ARG A 225 7.00 -22.06 12.18
CA ARG A 225 7.04 -22.57 10.80
C ARG A 225 6.02 -21.84 9.90
N LYS A 226 4.82 -21.62 10.40
CA LYS A 226 3.79 -20.86 9.68
C LYS A 226 4.16 -19.39 9.56
N TRP A 227 4.83 -18.79 10.57
CA TRP A 227 5.31 -17.42 10.50
C TRP A 227 6.36 -17.20 9.42
N LEU A 228 7.26 -18.17 9.21
CA LEU A 228 8.27 -18.10 8.15
C LEU A 228 7.66 -18.06 6.74
N MET A 229 6.45 -18.54 6.55
CA MET A 229 5.79 -18.65 5.23
C MET A 229 6.65 -19.39 4.20
N THR A 230 7.11 -18.62 3.19
CA THR A 230 7.95 -19.11 2.08
C THR A 230 9.44 -19.11 2.40
N LYS A 231 9.84 -18.55 3.56
CA LYS A 231 11.26 -18.46 3.92
C LYS A 231 11.82 -19.80 4.41
N PRO A 232 13.13 -20.05 4.24
CA PRO A 232 13.78 -21.27 4.70
C PRO A 232 13.60 -21.53 6.20
N GLU A 233 13.50 -22.79 6.58
CA GLU A 233 13.44 -23.20 7.98
C GLU A 233 14.69 -22.77 8.74
N ARG A 234 14.48 -22.29 9.96
CA ARG A 234 15.51 -21.87 10.92
C ARG A 234 14.98 -21.99 12.35
N PRO A 235 15.87 -22.06 13.35
CA PRO A 235 15.46 -22.04 14.75
C PRO A 235 14.61 -20.84 15.10
N PHE A 236 13.71 -21.01 16.07
CA PHE A 236 12.89 -19.92 16.57
C PHE A 236 13.76 -18.79 17.13
N ASP A 237 13.45 -17.57 16.70
CA ASP A 237 14.13 -16.36 17.11
C ASP A 237 13.09 -15.28 17.46
N PRO A 238 12.88 -14.98 18.75
CA PRO A 238 11.92 -13.97 19.20
C PRO A 238 12.29 -12.56 18.73
N GLN A 239 13.58 -12.27 18.55
CA GLN A 239 14.03 -10.98 18.04
C GLN A 239 13.65 -10.84 16.57
N LEU A 240 13.91 -11.85 15.76
CA LEU A 240 13.49 -11.89 14.36
C LEU A 240 11.96 -11.78 14.23
N TYR A 241 11.20 -12.45 15.10
CA TYR A 241 9.73 -12.39 15.07
C TYR A 241 9.17 -10.98 15.16
N PHE A 242 9.71 -10.12 16.04
CA PHE A 242 9.19 -8.76 16.27
C PHE A 242 10.00 -7.66 15.58
N GLU A 243 11.27 -7.92 15.30
CA GLU A 243 12.20 -6.94 14.74
C GLU A 243 12.61 -7.31 13.30
N PHE A 244 11.76 -8.04 12.59
CA PHE A 244 11.99 -8.60 11.25
C PHE A 244 12.46 -7.56 10.21
N ARG A 245 12.14 -6.28 10.41
CA ARG A 245 12.59 -5.17 9.56
C ARG A 245 14.09 -4.94 9.54
N LEU A 246 14.79 -5.50 10.52
CA LEU A 246 16.23 -5.43 10.62
C LEU A 246 16.94 -6.49 9.76
N TYR A 247 16.22 -7.51 9.28
CA TYR A 247 16.77 -8.69 8.62
C TYR A 247 16.34 -8.77 7.16
N LYS A 248 17.32 -8.84 6.26
CA LYS A 248 17.13 -8.75 4.80
C LYS A 248 16.19 -9.79 4.18
N ASP A 249 16.13 -10.99 4.77
CA ASP A 249 15.28 -12.07 4.25
C ASP A 249 13.78 -11.77 4.48
N PHE A 250 13.43 -10.89 5.42
CA PHE A 250 12.07 -10.63 5.87
C PHE A 250 11.56 -9.23 5.51
N SER A 251 12.47 -8.31 5.28
CA SER A 251 12.16 -6.92 4.92
C SER A 251 13.35 -6.31 4.20
N SER A 252 13.11 -5.34 3.35
CA SER A 252 14.15 -4.48 2.80
C SER A 252 14.38 -3.22 3.66
N GLY A 253 13.88 -3.20 4.90
CA GLY A 253 14.08 -2.12 5.85
C GLY A 253 13.57 -0.78 5.34
N ILE A 254 14.46 0.19 5.14
CA ILE A 254 14.13 1.56 4.68
C ILE A 254 13.41 1.54 3.34
N ALA A 255 13.84 0.72 2.37
CA ALA A 255 13.24 0.68 1.05
C ALA A 255 11.76 0.27 1.13
N ASP A 256 11.43 -0.75 1.92
CA ASP A 256 10.05 -1.22 2.10
C ASP A 256 9.21 -0.26 2.94
N GLN A 257 9.79 0.26 4.02
CA GLN A 257 9.00 0.96 5.03
C GLN A 257 8.80 2.43 4.73
N TRP A 258 9.80 3.12 4.19
CA TRP A 258 9.77 4.56 4.00
C TRP A 258 9.80 4.97 2.53
N MET A 259 10.73 4.41 1.75
CA MET A 259 10.80 4.73 0.33
C MET A 259 9.50 4.40 -0.40
N SER A 260 8.81 3.33 -0.02
CA SER A 260 7.54 2.91 -0.62
C SER A 260 6.48 4.01 -0.61
N HIS A 261 6.36 4.79 0.48
CA HIS A 261 5.44 5.93 0.55
C HIS A 261 5.77 7.02 -0.47
N GLY A 262 7.05 7.44 -0.51
CA GLY A 262 7.49 8.50 -1.41
C GLY A 262 7.42 8.08 -2.88
N ILE A 263 7.86 6.86 -3.20
CA ILE A 263 7.84 6.35 -4.57
C ILE A 263 6.42 6.13 -5.08
N ASP A 264 5.48 5.72 -4.23
CA ASP A 264 4.08 5.61 -4.60
C ASP A 264 3.49 6.97 -5.03
N LEU A 265 3.84 8.06 -4.33
CA LEU A 265 3.46 9.41 -4.73
C LEU A 265 4.16 9.87 -6.02
N VAL A 266 5.44 9.51 -6.22
CA VAL A 266 6.14 9.78 -7.50
C VAL A 266 5.39 9.14 -8.64
N HIS A 267 5.06 7.86 -8.54
CA HIS A 267 4.30 7.13 -9.56
C HIS A 267 2.93 7.78 -9.84
N TRP A 268 2.24 8.20 -8.80
CA TRP A 268 0.94 8.82 -8.94
C TRP A 268 1.01 10.21 -9.59
N PHE A 269 1.92 11.08 -9.13
CA PHE A 269 2.03 12.46 -9.60
C PHE A 269 2.57 12.54 -11.03
N THR A 270 3.51 11.65 -11.39
CA THR A 270 4.11 11.64 -12.72
C THR A 270 3.38 10.73 -13.72
N ASP A 271 2.47 9.88 -13.24
CA ASP A 271 1.86 8.81 -14.04
C ASP A 271 2.93 7.96 -14.77
N ASP A 272 4.02 7.62 -14.06
CA ASP A 272 5.11 6.76 -14.52
C ASP A 272 5.43 5.73 -13.44
N HIS A 273 5.05 4.47 -13.67
CA HIS A 273 4.87 3.48 -12.61
C HIS A 273 6.07 2.55 -12.38
N PHE A 274 6.98 2.45 -13.34
CA PHE A 274 8.10 1.53 -13.24
C PHE A 274 9.40 2.22 -13.62
N PRO A 275 10.44 2.21 -12.76
CA PRO A 275 11.72 2.77 -13.12
C PRO A 275 12.37 1.93 -14.24
N ARG A 276 12.98 2.59 -15.22
CA ARG A 276 13.82 1.94 -16.25
C ARG A 276 15.06 1.31 -15.64
N SER A 277 15.68 2.00 -14.70
CA SER A 277 16.84 1.51 -13.97
C SER A 277 16.92 2.05 -12.56
N VAL A 278 17.57 1.30 -11.67
CA VAL A 278 17.79 1.69 -10.28
C VAL A 278 19.24 1.40 -9.89
N VAL A 279 19.86 2.33 -9.16
CA VAL A 279 21.10 2.11 -8.44
C VAL A 279 20.92 2.57 -7.00
N ALA A 280 21.35 1.74 -6.03
CA ALA A 280 21.27 2.06 -4.62
C ALA A 280 22.57 1.77 -3.90
N HIS A 281 22.81 2.55 -2.84
CA HIS A 281 23.95 2.41 -1.96
C HIS A 281 23.57 2.78 -0.53
N GLY A 282 24.32 2.26 0.44
CA GLY A 282 24.05 2.52 1.85
C GLY A 282 24.92 1.66 2.75
N GLY A 283 24.52 1.55 4.01
CA GLY A 283 25.22 0.71 4.98
C GLY A 283 24.67 0.89 6.39
N VAL A 284 25.26 0.16 7.31
CA VAL A 284 25.07 0.33 8.76
C VAL A 284 26.18 1.24 9.27
N TYR A 285 25.88 2.53 9.42
CA TYR A 285 26.84 3.54 9.80
C TYR A 285 26.58 4.16 11.16
N ALA A 286 25.33 4.18 11.62
CA ALA A 286 24.94 4.80 12.86
C ALA A 286 24.67 3.79 14.00
N TRP A 287 23.97 2.69 13.70
CA TRP A 287 23.46 1.78 14.71
C TRP A 287 23.97 0.35 14.54
N HIS A 288 25.13 0.05 15.14
CA HIS A 288 25.77 -1.28 15.11
C HIS A 288 25.11 -2.24 16.12
N ASP A 289 23.82 -2.48 15.97
CA ASP A 289 22.96 -3.25 16.87
C ASP A 289 22.66 -4.68 16.37
N GLY A 290 23.41 -5.16 15.39
CA GLY A 290 23.22 -6.49 14.78
C GLY A 290 22.19 -6.52 13.64
N ARG A 291 21.74 -5.34 13.15
CA ARG A 291 20.91 -5.27 11.95
C ARG A 291 21.69 -5.65 10.69
N GLU A 292 21.01 -6.27 9.75
CA GLU A 292 21.52 -6.53 8.41
C GLU A 292 21.14 -5.38 7.45
N ASN A 293 19.88 -4.93 7.53
CA ASN A 293 19.39 -3.85 6.68
C ASN A 293 20.06 -2.52 7.04
N PRO A 294 20.36 -1.67 6.04
CA PRO A 294 21.05 -0.40 6.22
C PRO A 294 20.24 0.55 7.12
N ASP A 295 20.94 1.37 7.89
CA ASP A 295 20.39 2.52 8.61
C ASP A 295 20.60 3.84 7.87
N THR A 296 21.40 3.82 6.83
CA THR A 296 21.61 4.91 5.88
C THR A 296 21.50 4.34 4.46
N PHE A 297 20.59 4.90 3.68
CA PHE A 297 20.24 4.32 2.38
C PHE A 297 19.92 5.41 1.36
N HIS A 298 20.49 5.27 0.15
CA HIS A 298 20.25 6.13 -0.99
C HIS A 298 19.90 5.29 -2.21
N ALA A 299 18.94 5.77 -3.01
CA ALA A 299 18.59 5.18 -4.29
C ALA A 299 18.39 6.26 -5.36
N LEU A 300 18.81 5.97 -6.59
CA LEU A 300 18.53 6.74 -7.78
C LEU A 300 17.72 5.87 -8.74
N LEU A 301 16.58 6.38 -9.17
CA LEU A 301 15.63 5.69 -10.03
C LEU A 301 15.41 6.51 -11.30
N GLU A 302 15.78 5.96 -12.45
CA GLU A 302 15.55 6.57 -13.76
C GLU A 302 14.20 6.09 -14.32
N TYR A 303 13.37 7.03 -14.77
CA TYR A 303 12.04 6.72 -15.27
C TYR A 303 11.90 6.91 -16.78
N PRO A 304 11.02 6.11 -17.45
CA PRO A 304 10.79 6.19 -18.91
C PRO A 304 10.39 7.57 -19.42
N LYS A 305 9.64 8.36 -18.65
CA LYS A 305 9.24 9.73 -19.01
C LYS A 305 10.38 10.74 -19.00
N GLY A 306 11.62 10.32 -18.66
CA GLY A 306 12.81 11.15 -18.77
C GLY A 306 13.11 11.99 -17.53
N PHE A 307 12.83 11.48 -16.35
CA PHE A 307 13.25 12.10 -15.09
C PHE A 307 14.01 11.15 -14.18
N LEU A 308 14.73 11.72 -13.24
CA LEU A 308 15.47 10.99 -12.20
C LEU A 308 14.81 11.26 -10.84
N ALA A 309 14.41 10.21 -10.14
CA ALA A 309 14.03 10.30 -8.75
C ALA A 309 15.19 9.88 -7.85
N SER A 310 15.44 10.63 -6.78
CA SER A 310 16.40 10.29 -5.73
C SER A 310 15.67 10.09 -4.41
N TYR A 311 16.07 9.06 -3.69
CA TYR A 311 15.62 8.79 -2.34
C TYR A 311 16.81 8.75 -1.38
N SER A 312 16.69 9.37 -0.22
CA SER A 312 17.74 9.45 0.80
C SER A 312 17.16 9.35 2.20
N THR A 313 17.73 8.48 3.02
CA THR A 313 17.38 8.34 4.45
C THR A 313 18.64 8.07 5.27
N SER A 314 18.72 8.70 6.45
CA SER A 314 19.63 8.33 7.53
C SER A 314 18.86 8.18 8.85
N PHE A 315 19.16 7.13 9.61
CA PHE A 315 18.65 6.95 10.98
C PHE A 315 19.61 7.55 12.03
N GLY A 316 20.73 8.09 11.59
CA GLY A 316 21.72 8.74 12.48
C GLY A 316 21.45 10.21 12.73
N ASN A 317 20.52 10.83 12.00
CA ASN A 317 20.30 12.27 12.03
C ASN A 317 18.89 12.61 11.54
N ASP A 318 18.20 13.57 12.19
CA ASP A 318 16.86 14.04 11.84
C ASP A 318 16.82 15.39 11.11
N ALA A 319 17.99 15.82 10.55
CA ALA A 319 18.05 17.05 9.76
C ALA A 319 17.20 16.92 8.50
N ASP A 320 16.36 17.90 8.29
CA ASP A 320 15.52 18.17 7.12
C ASP A 320 14.92 16.93 6.40
N SER A 321 13.61 16.82 6.43
CA SER A 321 12.87 15.90 5.56
C SER A 321 12.05 16.71 4.58
N PHE A 322 12.09 16.36 3.29
CA PHE A 322 11.35 17.06 2.25
C PHE A 322 11.14 16.19 1.01
N THR A 323 10.14 16.54 0.22
CA THR A 323 9.99 16.01 -1.14
C THR A 323 9.83 17.17 -2.11
N ARG A 324 10.54 17.12 -3.25
CA ARG A 324 10.51 18.14 -4.31
C ARG A 324 10.28 17.48 -5.66
N TYR A 325 9.32 18.00 -6.41
CA TYR A 325 9.09 17.64 -7.82
C TYR A 325 9.49 18.83 -8.67
N MET A 326 10.61 18.72 -9.37
CA MET A 326 11.22 19.81 -10.12
C MET A 326 10.89 19.68 -11.61
N GLY A 327 10.02 20.55 -12.06
CA GLY A 327 9.64 20.68 -13.46
C GLY A 327 10.28 21.88 -14.14
N LYS A 328 10.14 21.99 -15.46
CA LYS A 328 10.70 23.09 -16.25
C LYS A 328 10.06 24.46 -15.95
N LYS A 329 8.83 24.48 -15.42
CA LYS A 329 8.09 25.71 -15.13
C LYS A 329 8.02 26.05 -13.64
N ALA A 330 7.96 25.02 -12.80
CA ALA A 330 7.81 25.19 -11.37
C ALA A 330 8.30 23.97 -10.60
N THR A 331 8.61 24.18 -9.33
CA THR A 331 8.90 23.14 -8.35
C THR A 331 7.76 23.03 -7.35
N LEU A 332 7.20 21.81 -7.19
CA LEU A 332 6.29 21.48 -6.13
C LEU A 332 7.09 20.95 -4.94
N ILE A 333 6.89 21.54 -3.76
CA ILE A 333 7.61 21.20 -2.53
C ILE A 333 6.61 20.75 -1.50
N ASP A 334 6.82 19.56 -0.94
CA ASP A 334 6.18 19.12 0.28
C ASP A 334 6.82 19.84 1.47
N ILE A 335 6.03 20.63 2.18
CA ILE A 335 6.44 21.42 3.35
C ILE A 335 5.76 20.93 4.63
N GLY A 336 5.01 19.82 4.54
CA GLY A 336 4.40 19.16 5.68
C GLY A 336 5.45 18.50 6.55
N GLY A 337 5.12 18.32 7.82
CA GLY A 337 5.84 17.41 8.70
C GLY A 337 5.39 15.97 8.51
N GLU A 338 5.98 15.04 9.27
CA GLU A 338 5.55 13.65 9.32
C GLU A 338 4.03 13.58 9.57
N GLY A 339 3.27 13.01 8.63
CA GLY A 339 1.84 12.76 8.74
C GLY A 339 0.88 13.83 8.19
N SER A 340 1.35 14.94 7.63
CA SER A 340 0.46 15.97 7.07
C SER A 340 1.13 16.76 5.94
N PRO A 341 1.27 16.16 4.76
CA PRO A 341 1.94 16.83 3.64
C PRO A 341 1.12 18.04 3.17
N ARG A 342 1.72 19.23 3.28
CA ARG A 342 1.26 20.46 2.67
C ARG A 342 2.22 20.83 1.57
N TYR A 343 1.70 21.31 0.46
CA TYR A 343 2.48 21.56 -0.73
C TYR A 343 2.56 23.05 -1.05
N LYS A 344 3.75 23.46 -1.51
CA LYS A 344 4.03 24.77 -2.03
C LYS A 344 4.51 24.66 -3.47
N LEU A 345 3.90 25.42 -4.38
CA LEU A 345 4.34 25.57 -5.75
C LEU A 345 5.24 26.81 -5.84
N VAL A 346 6.45 26.61 -6.34
CA VAL A 346 7.43 27.70 -6.58
C VAL A 346 7.76 27.69 -8.06
N GLU A 347 7.40 28.75 -8.76
CA GLU A 347 7.71 28.89 -10.18
C GLU A 347 9.21 29.06 -10.42
N GLU A 348 9.74 28.53 -11.52
CA GLU A 348 11.15 28.66 -11.86
C GLU A 348 11.49 30.09 -12.30
N LYS A 349 12.65 30.57 -11.84
CA LYS A 349 13.13 31.92 -12.16
C LYS A 349 13.85 32.01 -13.50
N GLY A 350 14.40 30.88 -13.99
CA GLY A 350 15.30 30.85 -15.13
C GLY A 350 16.62 31.62 -14.89
N ASN A 351 17.53 31.53 -15.86
CA ASN A 351 18.75 32.31 -15.84
C ASN A 351 18.55 33.59 -16.68
N HIS A 352 18.89 34.73 -16.10
CA HIS A 352 18.75 36.04 -16.75
C HIS A 352 19.66 36.21 -18.00
N GLU A 353 20.78 35.51 -18.03
CA GLU A 353 21.68 35.52 -19.18
C GLU A 353 21.14 34.78 -20.38
N ASP A 354 20.38 33.69 -20.11
CA ASP A 354 19.79 32.82 -21.14
C ASP A 354 18.37 33.25 -21.54
N ASN A 355 17.69 34.03 -20.70
CA ASN A 355 16.32 34.50 -20.95
C ASN A 355 16.04 35.84 -20.24
N PRO A 356 16.37 36.97 -20.89
CA PRO A 356 16.25 38.32 -20.32
C PRO A 356 14.81 38.73 -19.99
N ASP A 357 13.79 38.09 -20.56
CA ASP A 357 12.35 38.40 -20.35
C ASP A 357 11.73 37.69 -19.15
N ILE A 358 12.52 36.93 -18.39
CA ILE A 358 12.00 36.21 -17.20
C ILE A 358 11.75 37.20 -16.06
N ASP A 359 10.53 37.21 -15.56
CA ASP A 359 10.15 37.97 -14.38
C ASP A 359 10.93 37.47 -13.15
N LYS A 360 11.60 38.41 -12.48
CA LYS A 360 12.44 38.13 -11.30
C LYS A 360 11.65 37.80 -10.05
N GLN A 361 10.37 38.11 -9.99
CA GLN A 361 9.49 37.90 -8.85
C GLN A 361 8.39 36.90 -9.19
N ARG A 362 8.69 35.62 -9.02
CA ARG A 362 7.65 34.59 -9.15
C ARG A 362 7.09 34.26 -7.80
N PRO A 363 5.79 34.45 -7.59
CA PRO A 363 5.16 34.24 -6.29
C PRO A 363 5.15 32.75 -5.93
N GLU A 364 5.42 32.49 -4.67
CA GLU A 364 5.15 31.20 -4.07
C GLU A 364 3.63 31.04 -3.85
N LYS A 365 3.08 29.92 -4.28
CA LYS A 365 1.67 29.60 -4.09
C LYS A 365 1.52 28.35 -3.24
N TYR A 366 0.86 28.49 -2.11
CA TYR A 366 0.49 27.34 -1.29
C TYR A 366 -0.73 26.64 -1.87
N ILE A 367 -0.71 25.30 -1.84
CA ILE A 367 -1.89 24.50 -2.16
C ILE A 367 -2.79 24.51 -0.92
N THR A 368 -3.99 25.07 -1.06
CA THR A 368 -4.98 25.24 -0.01
C THR A 368 -6.22 24.41 -0.30
N LEU A 369 -6.93 23.99 0.73
CA LEU A 369 -8.22 23.31 0.65
C LEU A 369 -9.36 24.30 0.99
N PRO A 370 -10.59 24.07 0.49
CA PRO A 370 -11.75 24.84 0.91
C PRO A 370 -11.93 24.80 2.44
N GLY A 371 -11.97 25.95 3.07
CA GLY A 371 -12.06 26.08 4.54
C GLY A 371 -10.72 26.00 5.27
N ASP A 372 -9.60 25.92 4.55
CA ASP A 372 -8.27 25.92 5.14
C ASP A 372 -7.95 27.32 5.73
N ASN A 373 -7.66 27.35 7.03
CA ASN A 373 -7.26 28.57 7.75
C ASN A 373 -5.74 28.79 7.78
N GLY A 374 -5.01 28.03 6.97
CA GLY A 374 -3.54 28.10 6.89
C GLY A 374 -2.81 27.36 8.02
N LEU A 375 -3.52 26.73 8.94
CA LEU A 375 -2.95 25.89 9.98
C LEU A 375 -2.77 24.45 9.45
N PRO A 376 -1.71 23.71 9.85
CA PRO A 376 -1.59 22.31 9.53
C PRO A 376 -2.81 21.55 10.08
N PRO A 377 -3.31 20.51 9.38
CA PRO A 377 -4.34 19.64 9.92
C PRO A 377 -3.88 19.12 11.29
N THR A 378 -4.69 19.37 12.31
CA THR A 378 -4.41 18.91 13.66
C THR A 378 -5.00 17.52 13.85
N GLY A 379 -4.29 16.48 13.46
CA GLY A 379 -4.77 15.13 13.74
C GLY A 379 -3.97 14.05 13.02
N ILE A 380 -3.07 13.39 13.74
CA ILE A 380 -2.59 12.06 13.34
C ILE A 380 -3.81 11.15 13.26
N GLY A 381 -4.11 10.59 12.08
CA GLY A 381 -5.15 9.57 11.90
C GLY A 381 -6.30 9.90 10.97
N ASP A 382 -6.49 11.16 10.53
CA ASP A 382 -7.53 11.46 9.55
C ASP A 382 -7.20 10.88 8.16
N GLU A 383 -5.93 10.74 7.84
CA GLU A 383 -5.40 10.13 6.63
C GLU A 383 -5.83 8.66 6.48
N ASP A 384 -5.60 7.90 7.53
CA ASP A 384 -5.99 6.49 7.58
C ASP A 384 -7.51 6.32 7.56
N LEU A 385 -8.26 7.26 8.18
CA LEU A 385 -9.72 7.27 8.15
C LEU A 385 -10.24 7.51 6.73
N HIS A 386 -9.67 8.45 5.98
CA HIS A 386 -10.04 8.70 4.58
C HIS A 386 -9.74 7.48 3.71
N HIS A 387 -8.59 6.86 3.95
CA HIS A 387 -8.16 5.69 3.19
C HIS A 387 -9.06 4.48 3.43
N MET A 388 -9.35 4.16 4.68
CA MET A 388 -10.25 3.08 5.05
C MET A 388 -11.70 3.36 4.61
N THR A 389 -12.16 4.62 4.71
CA THR A 389 -13.47 5.07 4.19
C THR A 389 -13.58 4.76 2.70
N ASN A 390 -12.58 5.16 1.91
CA ASN A 390 -12.56 4.86 0.47
C ASN A 390 -12.63 3.35 0.19
N TRP A 391 -11.90 2.53 0.94
CA TRP A 391 -11.99 1.09 0.77
C TRP A 391 -13.38 0.55 1.05
N PHE A 392 -14.01 0.95 2.16
CA PHE A 392 -15.38 0.52 2.49
C PHE A 392 -16.43 0.96 1.46
N GLU A 393 -16.26 2.14 0.89
CA GLU A 393 -17.11 2.62 -0.21
C GLU A 393 -16.90 1.79 -1.48
N CYS A 394 -15.66 1.47 -1.81
CA CYS A 394 -15.31 0.62 -2.96
C CYS A 394 -15.77 -0.84 -2.81
N LEU A 395 -15.78 -1.38 -1.58
CA LEU A 395 -16.38 -2.70 -1.33
C LEU A 395 -17.87 -2.74 -1.72
N ARG A 396 -18.58 -1.62 -1.58
CA ARG A 396 -20.01 -1.49 -1.93
C ARG A 396 -20.24 -1.17 -3.39
N SER A 397 -19.54 -0.17 -3.91
CA SER A 397 -19.71 0.29 -5.29
C SER A 397 -19.07 -0.65 -6.31
N ARG A 398 -18.10 -1.46 -5.88
CA ARG A 398 -17.21 -2.27 -6.73
C ARG A 398 -16.32 -1.43 -7.64
N GLU A 399 -16.20 -0.12 -7.38
CA GLU A 399 -15.22 0.75 -8.04
C GLU A 399 -13.82 0.47 -7.50
N GLN A 400 -12.80 0.83 -8.27
CA GLN A 400 -11.42 0.63 -7.84
C GLN A 400 -11.04 1.67 -6.76
N PRO A 401 -10.34 1.23 -5.69
CA PRO A 401 -9.92 2.14 -4.64
C PRO A 401 -8.77 3.05 -5.07
N HIS A 402 -8.47 4.06 -4.25
CA HIS A 402 -7.41 5.04 -4.55
C HIS A 402 -6.02 4.39 -4.69
N ALA A 403 -5.74 3.34 -3.94
CA ALA A 403 -4.50 2.59 -3.97
C ALA A 403 -4.76 1.14 -4.39
N THR A 404 -4.85 0.91 -5.69
CA THR A 404 -5.16 -0.41 -6.25
C THR A 404 -4.01 -1.41 -6.08
N VAL A 405 -4.30 -2.69 -6.30
CA VAL A 405 -3.27 -3.73 -6.35
C VAL A 405 -2.20 -3.45 -7.41
N LYS A 406 -2.53 -2.75 -8.51
CA LYS A 406 -1.56 -2.34 -9.54
C LYS A 406 -0.59 -1.28 -9.00
N ASN A 407 -1.09 -0.31 -8.24
CA ASN A 407 -0.26 0.69 -7.57
C ASN A 407 0.67 0.02 -6.54
N GLY A 408 0.13 -0.90 -5.74
CA GLY A 408 0.90 -1.69 -4.79
C GLY A 408 2.01 -2.50 -5.44
N TYR A 409 1.73 -3.14 -6.57
CA TYR A 409 2.73 -3.85 -7.36
C TYR A 409 3.82 -2.90 -7.89
N ALA A 410 3.43 -1.76 -8.44
CA ALA A 410 4.36 -0.80 -9.01
C ALA A 410 5.38 -0.26 -7.97
N HIS A 411 4.92 0.21 -6.80
CA HIS A 411 5.85 0.68 -5.78
C HIS A 411 6.70 -0.47 -5.21
N SER A 412 6.14 -1.69 -5.10
CA SER A 412 6.90 -2.85 -4.67
C SER A 412 8.04 -3.17 -5.63
N VAL A 413 7.82 -3.12 -6.96
CA VAL A 413 8.88 -3.31 -7.96
C VAL A 413 10.02 -2.31 -7.75
N ALA A 414 9.73 -1.03 -7.58
CA ALA A 414 10.75 0.00 -7.36
C ALA A 414 11.55 -0.25 -6.06
N CYS A 415 10.89 -0.62 -4.98
CA CYS A 415 11.52 -0.95 -3.69
C CYS A 415 12.38 -2.22 -3.78
N ILE A 416 11.87 -3.26 -4.44
CA ILE A 416 12.60 -4.52 -4.67
C ILE A 416 13.86 -4.26 -5.51
N MET A 417 13.76 -3.49 -6.60
CA MET A 417 14.91 -3.13 -7.43
C MET A 417 15.96 -2.35 -6.63
N ALA A 418 15.55 -1.42 -5.79
CA ALA A 418 16.46 -0.63 -4.96
C ALA A 418 17.17 -1.53 -3.92
N ALA A 419 16.44 -2.41 -3.24
CA ALA A 419 17.02 -3.35 -2.31
C ALA A 419 17.98 -4.34 -2.98
N GLN A 420 17.58 -4.91 -4.12
CA GLN A 420 18.43 -5.82 -4.90
C GLN A 420 19.68 -5.11 -5.44
N SER A 421 19.56 -3.86 -5.90
CA SER A 421 20.70 -3.05 -6.36
C SER A 421 21.70 -2.80 -5.22
N TYR A 422 21.20 -2.46 -4.03
CA TYR A 422 22.03 -2.28 -2.84
C TYR A 422 22.83 -3.56 -2.51
N TRP A 423 22.14 -4.71 -2.41
CA TRP A 423 22.80 -5.97 -2.07
C TRP A 423 23.74 -6.49 -3.17
N ALA A 424 23.41 -6.23 -4.44
CA ALA A 424 24.25 -6.63 -5.57
C ALA A 424 25.41 -5.66 -5.84
N GLY A 425 25.37 -4.44 -5.29
CA GLY A 425 26.37 -3.39 -5.53
C GLY A 425 26.42 -2.92 -6.98
N LYS A 426 25.32 -3.00 -7.72
CA LYS A 426 25.27 -2.65 -9.14
C LYS A 426 23.93 -2.04 -9.56
N ARG A 427 23.92 -1.32 -10.71
CA ARG A 427 22.69 -0.86 -11.37
C ARG A 427 21.90 -2.05 -11.87
N LEU A 428 20.56 -2.00 -11.65
CA LEU A 428 19.60 -2.96 -12.16
C LEU A 428 18.61 -2.29 -13.10
N TYR A 429 18.02 -3.06 -14.00
CA TYR A 429 17.11 -2.60 -15.04
C TYR A 429 15.80 -3.37 -14.97
N TRP A 430 14.72 -2.69 -15.32
CA TRP A 430 13.39 -3.28 -15.44
C TRP A 430 13.09 -3.64 -16.89
N ASP A 431 12.71 -4.88 -17.13
CA ASP A 431 12.12 -5.30 -18.40
C ASP A 431 10.59 -5.33 -18.29
N PRO A 432 9.88 -4.36 -18.90
CA PRO A 432 8.42 -4.29 -18.82
C PRO A 432 7.72 -5.42 -19.59
N THR A 433 8.40 -6.07 -20.53
CA THR A 433 7.82 -7.15 -21.35
C THR A 433 7.72 -8.46 -20.60
N THR A 434 8.78 -8.82 -19.88
CA THR A 434 8.85 -10.04 -19.08
C THR A 434 8.49 -9.79 -17.62
N GLU A 435 8.39 -8.52 -17.21
CA GLU A 435 8.25 -8.09 -15.81
C GLU A 435 9.34 -8.71 -14.91
N THR A 436 10.60 -8.56 -15.31
CA THR A 436 11.77 -9.07 -14.58
C THR A 436 12.81 -8.00 -14.34
N VAL A 437 13.62 -8.21 -13.31
CA VAL A 437 14.78 -7.36 -13.00
C VAL A 437 16.02 -7.96 -13.64
N LEU A 438 16.72 -7.14 -14.45
CA LEU A 438 17.91 -7.53 -15.20
C LEU A 438 19.16 -6.78 -14.66
N ASP A 439 20.34 -7.33 -14.88
CA ASP A 439 21.62 -6.69 -14.57
C ASP A 439 22.26 -5.97 -15.78
N HIS A 440 21.57 -5.90 -16.88
CA HIS A 440 21.90 -5.18 -18.10
C HIS A 440 20.64 -4.53 -18.68
N PRO A 441 20.76 -3.51 -19.52
CA PRO A 441 19.61 -2.93 -20.21
C PRO A 441 18.85 -3.98 -21.00
N PRO A 442 17.49 -3.98 -20.97
CA PRO A 442 16.72 -4.85 -21.86
C PRO A 442 17.09 -4.56 -23.32
N GLY A 443 17.16 -5.60 -24.15
CA GLY A 443 17.41 -5.45 -25.56
C GLY A 443 16.35 -4.55 -26.21
N ASN A 444 16.73 -3.74 -27.19
CA ASN A 444 15.77 -2.99 -27.98
C ASN A 444 14.81 -3.98 -28.64
N ALA A 445 13.54 -3.98 -28.19
CA ALA A 445 12.47 -4.76 -28.78
C ALA A 445 12.04 -4.18 -30.11
#